data_ae4589163e5e6900d867ee2b84825ae6
#
_entry.id   ae4589163e5e6900d867ee2b84825ae6
#
_cell.length_a   1.000
_cell.length_b   1.000
_cell.length_c   1.000
_cell.angle_alpha   90.00
_cell.angle_beta   90.00
_cell.angle_gamma   90.00
#
_symmetry.space_group_name_H-M   'P 1'
#
loop_
_entity.id
_entity.type
_entity.pdbx_description
1 polymer ?
#
loop_
_entity_poly.entity_id
_entity_poly.type
_entity_poly.pdbx_seq_one_letter_code
_entity_poly.pdbx_strand_id
1 'polypeptide(L)'
;GKGRRSPTRRRSNTRVNQAWQQSRLVTSDETSAGGLVVSGLAEAVNANNEVDLSKIYVALIGRLDRRGRLLWSMPKGHVEPGEDKAATAEREVWEETGIHGEVFTELGVIDYWFVSEGKRIHKTVHHHLLRYVDGDLNDEDPEVTEVAWIPANQLIEHLAFADERKLARQAHDLLPEFALKEKAEGRSTPR
;
A
#
# COMPACT_ATOMS: atom_id res chain seq x y z
N GLY A 1 -24.36 3.79 -56.05
CA GLY A 1 -24.22 3.52 -54.69
C GLY A 1 -23.12 4.31 -54.01
N LYS A 2 -23.49 5.23 -53.18
CA LYS A 2 -22.55 5.99 -52.38
C LYS A 2 -22.14 5.13 -51.21
N GLY A 3 -20.90 4.61 -51.19
CA GLY A 3 -20.40 3.80 -50.11
C GLY A 3 -20.36 4.54 -48.78
N ARG A 4 -21.28 4.21 -47.92
CA ARG A 4 -21.21 4.67 -46.55
C ARG A 4 -20.00 3.94 -45.88
N ARG A 5 -18.99 4.74 -45.53
CA ARG A 5 -17.90 4.19 -44.70
C ARG A 5 -18.48 3.70 -43.38
N SER A 6 -18.29 2.42 -43.08
CA SER A 6 -18.83 1.84 -41.86
C SER A 6 -18.18 2.50 -40.62
N PRO A 7 -18.95 2.77 -39.56
CA PRO A 7 -18.42 3.34 -38.30
C PRO A 7 -17.29 2.52 -37.70
N THR A 8 -17.22 1.22 -38.02
CA THR A 8 -16.23 0.27 -37.52
C THR A 8 -14.81 0.56 -37.99
N ARG A 9 -14.63 1.11 -39.21
CA ARG A 9 -13.31 1.45 -39.76
C ARG A 9 -12.67 2.65 -39.05
N ARG A 10 -13.47 3.62 -38.61
CA ARG A 10 -12.97 4.80 -37.86
C ARG A 10 -12.50 4.42 -36.46
N ARG A 11 -13.17 3.48 -35.78
CA ARG A 11 -12.78 3.01 -34.43
C ARG A 11 -11.46 2.25 -34.47
N SER A 12 -11.21 1.41 -35.46
CA SER A 12 -9.97 0.65 -35.56
C SER A 12 -8.76 1.54 -35.84
N ASN A 13 -8.91 2.56 -36.66
CA ASN A 13 -7.83 3.52 -36.95
C ASN A 13 -7.45 4.36 -35.74
N THR A 14 -8.43 4.75 -34.91
CA THR A 14 -8.18 5.52 -33.69
C THR A 14 -7.43 4.68 -32.66
N ARG A 15 -7.78 3.40 -32.51
CA ARG A 15 -7.07 2.46 -31.62
C ARG A 15 -5.62 2.23 -32.03
N VAL A 16 -5.37 2.05 -33.33
CA VAL A 16 -4.02 1.86 -33.87
C VAL A 16 -3.17 3.11 -33.64
N ASN A 17 -3.73 4.30 -33.84
CA ASN A 17 -3.04 5.56 -33.60
C ASN A 17 -2.72 5.78 -32.14
N GLN A 18 -3.63 5.45 -31.22
CA GLN A 18 -3.38 5.55 -29.78
C GLN A 18 -2.30 4.59 -29.31
N ALA A 19 -2.33 3.34 -29.77
CA ALA A 19 -1.30 2.35 -29.46
C ALA A 19 0.08 2.78 -29.96
N TRP A 20 0.12 3.38 -31.14
CA TRP A 20 1.35 3.89 -31.74
C TRP A 20 1.94 5.08 -31.00
N GLN A 21 1.09 6.01 -30.56
CA GLN A 21 1.49 7.15 -29.74
C GLN A 21 2.02 6.72 -28.38
N GLN A 22 1.39 5.74 -27.73
CA GLN A 22 1.85 5.20 -26.45
C GLN A 22 3.20 4.49 -26.57
N SER A 23 3.45 3.75 -27.65
CA SER A 23 4.71 3.07 -27.86
C SER A 23 5.89 4.02 -28.14
N ARG A 24 5.62 5.27 -28.51
CA ARG A 24 6.62 6.31 -28.72
C ARG A 24 6.95 7.13 -27.50
N LEU A 25 6.17 6.99 -26.41
CA LEU A 25 6.42 7.71 -25.18
C LEU A 25 7.73 7.24 -24.54
N VAL A 26 8.47 8.19 -23.99
CA VAL A 26 9.64 7.89 -23.20
C VAL A 26 9.19 7.09 -21.97
N THR A 27 9.84 5.96 -21.75
CA THR A 27 9.58 5.10 -20.60
C THR A 27 10.46 5.53 -19.42
N SER A 28 9.87 5.62 -18.25
CA SER A 28 10.54 5.95 -17.00
C SER A 28 10.13 4.94 -15.94
N ASP A 29 11.05 4.60 -15.04
CA ASP A 29 10.81 3.74 -13.89
C ASP A 29 10.78 4.57 -12.61
N GLU A 30 9.79 4.33 -11.76
CA GLU A 30 9.71 4.90 -10.43
C GLU A 30 9.63 3.78 -9.39
N THR A 31 10.38 3.93 -8.30
CA THR A 31 10.38 2.96 -7.20
C THR A 31 9.93 3.63 -5.92
N SER A 32 8.96 3.02 -5.27
CA SER A 32 8.45 3.42 -3.96
C SER A 32 8.55 2.26 -2.98
N ALA A 33 8.51 2.58 -1.71
CA ALA A 33 8.41 1.60 -0.65
C ALA A 33 7.49 2.11 0.46
N GLY A 34 6.91 1.19 1.17
CA GLY A 34 6.02 1.48 2.27
C GLY A 34 5.63 0.21 2.98
N GLY A 35 4.54 0.24 3.69
CA GLY A 35 4.04 -0.95 4.35
C GLY A 35 3.03 -0.71 5.44
N LEU A 36 2.75 -1.77 6.14
CA LEU A 36 1.83 -1.80 7.26
C LEU A 36 2.62 -1.86 8.56
N VAL A 37 2.48 -0.83 9.39
CA VAL A 37 2.97 -0.88 10.77
C VAL A 37 1.91 -1.54 11.62
N VAL A 38 2.33 -2.57 12.35
CA VAL A 38 1.45 -3.48 13.08
C VAL A 38 1.68 -3.30 14.59
N SER A 39 0.60 -3.10 15.33
CA SER A 39 0.63 -3.04 16.79
C SER A 39 -0.23 -4.15 17.40
N GLY A 40 0.11 -4.55 18.62
CA GLY A 40 -0.68 -5.51 19.37
C GLY A 40 -0.46 -6.98 19.02
N LEU A 41 0.66 -7.33 18.40
CA LEU A 41 0.94 -8.71 17.99
C LEU A 41 0.92 -9.68 19.16
N ALA A 42 1.81 -9.50 20.14
CA ALA A 42 1.89 -10.38 21.30
C ALA A 42 0.61 -10.29 22.17
N GLU A 43 0.05 -9.11 22.27
CA GLU A 43 -1.15 -8.81 23.06
C GLU A 43 -2.40 -9.50 22.51
N ALA A 44 -2.40 -9.87 21.23
CA ALA A 44 -3.51 -10.57 20.58
C ALA A 44 -3.53 -12.07 20.88
N VAL A 45 -2.47 -12.61 21.48
CA VAL A 45 -2.33 -14.04 21.79
C VAL A 45 -2.85 -14.30 23.21
N ASN A 46 -3.82 -15.20 23.33
CA ASN A 46 -4.35 -15.58 24.65
C ASN A 46 -3.53 -16.70 25.31
N ALA A 47 -3.94 -17.11 26.51
CA ALA A 47 -3.26 -18.17 27.26
C ALA A 47 -3.23 -19.53 26.55
N ASN A 48 -4.16 -19.76 25.63
CA ASN A 48 -4.26 -21.00 24.84
C ASN A 48 -3.51 -20.91 23.50
N ASN A 49 -2.71 -19.89 23.30
CA ASN A 49 -2.02 -19.59 22.02
C ASN A 49 -2.97 -19.41 20.83
N GLU A 50 -4.17 -18.92 21.10
CA GLU A 50 -5.09 -18.47 20.05
C GLU A 50 -4.86 -16.99 19.77
N VAL A 51 -4.91 -16.61 18.49
CA VAL A 51 -4.66 -15.24 18.06
C VAL A 51 -5.97 -14.57 17.67
N ASP A 52 -6.26 -13.43 18.30
CA ASP A 52 -7.43 -12.61 17.99
C ASP A 52 -7.02 -11.45 17.08
N LEU A 53 -7.30 -11.58 15.77
CA LEU A 53 -6.94 -10.57 14.78
C LEU A 53 -7.66 -9.22 15.02
N SER A 54 -8.74 -9.19 15.75
CA SER A 54 -9.42 -7.93 16.10
C SER A 54 -8.62 -7.08 17.09
N LYS A 55 -7.60 -7.66 17.74
CA LYS A 55 -6.71 -7.00 18.70
C LYS A 55 -5.36 -6.61 18.07
N ILE A 56 -5.12 -6.98 16.83
CA ILE A 56 -3.98 -6.51 16.04
C ILE A 56 -4.45 -5.34 15.20
N TYR A 57 -3.67 -4.26 15.18
CA TYR A 57 -4.03 -3.05 14.44
C TYR A 57 -2.96 -2.67 13.46
N VAL A 58 -3.37 -2.15 12.32
CA VAL A 58 -2.46 -1.62 11.29
C VAL A 58 -2.85 -0.17 11.00
N ALA A 59 -1.84 0.66 10.72
CA ALA A 59 -2.08 2.06 10.39
C ALA A 59 -2.29 2.23 8.89
N LEU A 60 -3.42 2.80 8.52
CA LEU A 60 -3.76 3.16 7.14
C LEU A 60 -3.92 4.66 6.99
N ILE A 61 -3.74 5.14 5.78
CA ILE A 61 -4.00 6.52 5.38
C ILE A 61 -5.24 6.60 4.49
N GLY A 62 -5.97 7.69 4.61
CA GLY A 62 -7.13 7.99 3.80
C GLY A 62 -6.89 9.24 2.97
N ARG A 63 -7.22 9.19 1.68
CA ARG A 63 -7.18 10.33 0.77
C ARG A 63 -8.53 10.49 0.10
N LEU A 64 -8.95 11.73 -0.08
CA LEU A 64 -10.17 12.01 -0.83
C LEU A 64 -9.92 11.89 -2.33
N ASP A 65 -10.80 11.18 -3.03
CA ASP A 65 -10.79 11.16 -4.49
C ASP A 65 -11.49 12.42 -5.05
N ARG A 66 -11.55 12.53 -6.37
CA ARG A 66 -12.18 13.69 -7.04
C ARG A 66 -13.67 13.84 -6.73
N ARG A 67 -14.34 12.76 -6.29
CA ARG A 67 -15.75 12.74 -5.93
C ARG A 67 -15.98 12.97 -4.43
N GLY A 68 -14.93 13.24 -3.67
CA GLY A 68 -14.99 13.43 -2.23
C GLY A 68 -15.12 12.15 -1.41
N ARG A 69 -14.87 10.97 -2.02
CA ARG A 69 -14.87 9.71 -1.30
C ARG A 69 -13.51 9.49 -0.63
N LEU A 70 -13.54 9.04 0.62
CA LEU A 70 -12.33 8.71 1.35
C LEU A 70 -11.85 7.31 0.96
N LEU A 71 -10.67 7.24 0.36
CA LEU A 71 -10.05 5.99 -0.08
C LEU A 71 -8.90 5.63 0.84
N TRP A 72 -9.01 4.47 1.49
CA TRP A 72 -7.99 3.97 2.40
C TRP A 72 -6.92 3.18 1.65
N SER A 73 -5.67 3.40 2.03
CA SER A 73 -4.52 2.76 1.41
C SER A 73 -3.36 2.58 2.38
N MET A 74 -2.39 1.77 1.97
CA MET A 74 -1.15 1.56 2.71
C MET A 74 -0.21 2.75 2.50
N PRO A 75 0.43 3.26 3.57
CA PRO A 75 1.45 4.31 3.44
C PRO A 75 2.60 3.89 2.52
N LYS A 76 3.05 4.81 1.68
CA LYS A 76 4.17 4.57 0.75
C LYS A 76 4.71 5.89 0.21
N GLY A 77 5.95 5.86 -0.28
CA GLY A 77 6.54 7.01 -0.97
C GLY A 77 7.81 6.64 -1.72
N HIS A 78 8.37 7.61 -2.41
CA HIS A 78 9.53 7.41 -3.27
C HIS A 78 10.78 7.02 -2.50
N VAL A 79 11.52 6.04 -3.04
CA VAL A 79 12.86 5.69 -2.58
C VAL A 79 13.82 6.79 -3.00
N GLU A 80 14.51 7.38 -2.04
CA GLU A 80 15.50 8.43 -2.30
C GLU A 80 16.85 7.83 -2.71
N PRO A 81 17.69 8.60 -3.43
CA PRO A 81 19.02 8.12 -3.81
C PRO A 81 19.83 7.67 -2.61
N GLY A 82 20.38 6.46 -2.68
CA GLY A 82 21.18 5.87 -1.60
C GLY A 82 20.40 5.29 -0.44
N GLU A 83 19.07 5.38 -0.46
CA GLU A 83 18.20 4.84 0.58
C GLU A 83 17.82 3.39 0.24
N ASP A 84 17.89 2.48 1.21
CA ASP A 84 17.36 1.15 0.98
C ASP A 84 15.82 1.14 1.17
N LYS A 85 15.15 0.14 0.61
CA LYS A 85 13.70 0.08 0.58
C LYS A 85 13.08 -0.05 1.97
N ALA A 86 13.73 -0.77 2.88
CA ALA A 86 13.27 -0.89 4.26
C ALA A 86 13.33 0.46 4.99
N ALA A 87 14.41 1.20 4.82
CA ALA A 87 14.55 2.55 5.37
C ALA A 87 13.50 3.51 4.80
N THR A 88 13.24 3.42 3.50
CA THR A 88 12.16 4.20 2.86
C THR A 88 10.81 3.86 3.47
N ALA A 89 10.51 2.57 3.65
CA ALA A 89 9.26 2.14 4.25
C ALA A 89 9.07 2.72 5.66
N GLU A 90 10.11 2.65 6.49
CA GLU A 90 10.07 3.20 7.84
C GLU A 90 9.87 4.71 7.83
N ARG A 91 10.57 5.44 6.96
CA ARG A 91 10.44 6.89 6.81
C ARG A 91 9.07 7.31 6.31
N GLU A 92 8.57 6.67 5.25
CA GLU A 92 7.27 7.02 4.66
C GLU A 92 6.09 6.68 5.58
N VAL A 93 6.15 5.57 6.29
CA VAL A 93 5.14 5.25 7.30
C VAL A 93 5.11 6.34 8.37
N TRP A 94 6.28 6.78 8.83
CA TRP A 94 6.35 7.85 9.81
C TRP A 94 5.83 9.19 9.26
N GLU A 95 6.26 9.57 8.06
CA GLU A 95 5.83 10.83 7.44
C GLU A 95 4.30 10.88 7.23
N GLU A 96 3.72 9.79 6.77
CA GLU A 96 2.29 9.76 6.45
C GLU A 96 1.38 9.47 7.64
N THR A 97 1.86 8.79 8.67
CA THR A 97 1.02 8.34 9.80
C THR A 97 1.42 8.91 11.15
N GLY A 98 2.65 9.34 11.34
CA GLY A 98 3.20 9.72 12.63
C GLY A 98 3.74 8.56 13.46
N ILE A 99 3.72 7.35 12.92
CA ILE A 99 4.12 6.13 13.64
C ILE A 99 5.52 5.70 13.20
N HIS A 100 6.38 5.47 14.19
CA HIS A 100 7.67 4.82 13.97
C HIS A 100 7.50 3.31 14.04
N GLY A 101 7.90 2.64 12.97
CA GLY A 101 7.93 1.19 12.88
C GLY A 101 9.29 0.68 12.47
N GLU A 102 9.55 -0.57 12.78
CA GLU A 102 10.76 -1.28 12.39
C GLU A 102 10.38 -2.40 11.44
N VAL A 103 10.94 -2.39 10.23
CA VAL A 103 10.69 -3.44 9.24
C VAL A 103 11.21 -4.78 9.76
N PHE A 104 10.37 -5.80 9.73
CA PHE A 104 10.75 -7.14 10.13
C PHE A 104 10.54 -8.20 9.04
N THR A 105 9.77 -7.90 8.01
CA THR A 105 9.64 -8.78 6.83
C THR A 105 9.12 -8.00 5.63
N GLU A 106 9.38 -8.54 4.44
CA GLU A 106 8.78 -8.06 3.21
C GLU A 106 7.36 -8.64 3.10
N LEU A 107 6.42 -7.84 2.62
CA LEU A 107 5.06 -8.29 2.37
C LEU A 107 4.85 -8.66 0.90
N GLY A 108 5.29 -7.83 -0.01
CA GLY A 108 5.18 -8.08 -1.44
C GLY A 108 5.38 -6.83 -2.28
N VAL A 109 5.27 -7.00 -3.58
CA VAL A 109 5.53 -5.95 -4.57
C VAL A 109 4.28 -5.75 -5.42
N ILE A 110 3.92 -4.49 -5.60
CA ILE A 110 2.87 -4.08 -6.54
C ILE A 110 3.54 -3.29 -7.66
N ASP A 111 3.23 -3.60 -8.91
CA ASP A 111 3.70 -2.79 -10.04
C ASP A 111 2.57 -2.47 -10.99
N TYR A 112 2.63 -1.30 -11.60
CA TYR A 112 1.65 -0.84 -12.56
C TYR A 112 2.24 0.21 -13.50
N TRP A 113 1.58 0.38 -14.64
CA TRP A 113 1.95 1.35 -15.66
C TRP A 113 0.93 2.49 -15.70
N PHE A 114 1.41 3.70 -15.90
CA PHE A 114 0.55 4.86 -16.15
C PHE A 114 1.26 5.87 -17.05
N VAL A 115 0.50 6.80 -17.61
CA VAL A 115 1.03 7.89 -18.44
C VAL A 115 0.84 9.20 -17.69
N SER A 116 1.93 9.96 -17.57
CA SER A 116 1.93 11.28 -16.96
C SER A 116 2.93 12.18 -17.66
N GLU A 117 2.51 13.41 -17.99
CA GLU A 117 3.36 14.42 -18.62
C GLU A 117 4.06 13.94 -19.90
N GLY A 118 3.35 13.15 -20.72
CA GLY A 118 3.89 12.60 -21.95
C GLY A 118 4.90 11.47 -21.76
N LYS A 119 5.00 10.92 -20.55
CA LYS A 119 5.87 9.79 -20.23
C LYS A 119 5.05 8.58 -19.85
N ARG A 120 5.52 7.42 -20.26
CA ARG A 120 5.01 6.13 -19.81
C ARG A 120 5.81 5.69 -18.60
N ILE A 121 5.16 5.58 -17.45
CA ILE A 121 5.82 5.32 -16.18
C ILE A 121 5.48 3.93 -15.70
N HIS A 122 6.52 3.14 -15.39
CA HIS A 122 6.41 1.88 -14.68
C HIS A 122 6.72 2.14 -13.21
N LYS A 123 5.72 2.00 -12.36
CA LYS A 123 5.87 2.19 -10.92
C LYS A 123 5.90 0.85 -10.21
N THR A 124 6.91 0.67 -9.38
CA THR A 124 7.07 -0.51 -8.53
C THR A 124 7.04 -0.06 -7.07
N VAL A 125 6.17 -0.68 -6.27
CA VAL A 125 6.01 -0.36 -4.85
C VAL A 125 6.33 -1.59 -4.02
N HIS A 126 7.36 -1.48 -3.18
CA HIS A 126 7.79 -2.55 -2.27
C HIS A 126 7.11 -2.35 -0.92
N HIS A 127 6.24 -3.28 -0.54
CA HIS A 127 5.52 -3.25 0.72
C HIS A 127 6.16 -4.17 1.76
N HIS A 128 6.15 -3.70 3.01
CA HIS A 128 6.78 -4.37 4.15
C HIS A 128 5.79 -4.47 5.31
N LEU A 129 6.08 -5.37 6.23
CA LEU A 129 5.46 -5.36 7.55
C LEU A 129 6.45 -4.73 8.53
N LEU A 130 5.96 -3.79 9.32
CA LEU A 130 6.74 -3.07 10.32
C LEU A 130 6.16 -3.35 11.71
N ARG A 131 7.06 -3.51 12.67
CA ARG A 131 6.69 -3.62 14.08
C ARG A 131 6.56 -2.22 14.67
N TYR A 132 5.47 -1.95 15.37
CA TYR A 132 5.27 -0.68 16.06
C TYR A 132 6.37 -0.46 17.11
N VAL A 133 6.96 0.73 17.10
CA VAL A 133 7.98 1.15 18.06
C VAL A 133 7.40 2.24 18.96
N ASP A 134 7.02 3.37 18.38
CA ASP A 134 6.44 4.50 19.11
C ASP A 134 5.68 5.44 18.15
N GLY A 135 5.19 6.53 18.69
CA GLY A 135 4.50 7.58 17.95
C GLY A 135 3.01 7.54 18.12
N ASP A 136 2.37 8.63 17.75
CA ASP A 136 0.94 8.81 17.73
C ASP A 136 0.47 9.15 16.33
N LEU A 137 -0.72 8.69 15.96
CA LEU A 137 -1.30 9.00 14.66
C LEU A 137 -1.41 10.52 14.48
N ASN A 138 -0.89 11.03 13.35
CA ASN A 138 -1.13 12.40 12.94
C ASN A 138 -1.33 12.48 11.43
N ASP A 139 -2.16 13.41 11.00
CA ASP A 139 -2.55 13.64 9.63
C ASP A 139 -1.97 14.94 9.06
N GLU A 140 -0.82 15.38 9.57
CA GLU A 140 -0.19 16.64 9.18
C GLU A 140 0.40 16.62 7.76
N ASP A 141 0.65 15.44 7.19
CA ASP A 141 1.09 15.33 5.81
C ASP A 141 0.00 15.90 4.88
N PRO A 142 0.34 16.90 4.03
CA PRO A 142 -0.67 17.54 3.15
C PRO A 142 -1.29 16.59 2.13
N GLU A 143 -0.68 15.46 1.85
CA GLU A 143 -1.21 14.45 0.93
C GLU A 143 -2.19 13.49 1.60
N VAL A 144 -2.35 13.56 2.91
CA VAL A 144 -3.19 12.66 3.70
C VAL A 144 -4.37 13.41 4.30
N THR A 145 -5.57 12.86 4.17
CA THR A 145 -6.79 13.44 4.75
C THR A 145 -7.06 12.89 6.14
N GLU A 146 -6.88 11.59 6.32
CA GLU A 146 -7.10 10.89 7.57
C GLU A 146 -6.04 9.80 7.80
N VAL A 147 -5.81 9.47 9.07
CA VAL A 147 -4.97 8.35 9.49
C VAL A 147 -5.73 7.58 10.56
N ALA A 148 -5.71 6.26 10.50
CA ALA A 148 -6.42 5.45 11.49
C ALA A 148 -5.72 4.11 11.75
N TRP A 149 -5.88 3.61 12.99
CA TRP A 149 -5.60 2.23 13.33
C TRP A 149 -6.80 1.38 12.94
N ILE A 150 -6.58 0.40 12.06
CA ILE A 150 -7.63 -0.49 11.58
C ILE A 150 -7.38 -1.89 12.14
N PRO A 151 -8.39 -2.54 12.75
CA PRO A 151 -8.22 -3.93 13.18
C PRO A 151 -7.88 -4.85 12.01
N ALA A 152 -6.95 -5.76 12.21
CA ALA A 152 -6.48 -6.64 11.15
C ALA A 152 -7.58 -7.49 10.51
N ASN A 153 -8.62 -7.85 11.29
CA ASN A 153 -9.77 -8.59 10.76
C ASN A 153 -10.68 -7.75 9.85
N GLN A 154 -10.45 -6.43 9.77
CA GLN A 154 -11.20 -5.51 8.88
C GLN A 154 -10.31 -4.93 7.77
N LEU A 155 -9.04 -5.29 7.74
CA LEU A 155 -8.07 -4.68 6.85
C LEU A 155 -8.42 -4.83 5.36
N ILE A 156 -8.73 -6.06 4.94
CA ILE A 156 -9.00 -6.37 3.52
C ILE A 156 -10.16 -5.54 2.98
N GLU A 157 -11.26 -5.49 3.74
CA GLU A 157 -12.47 -4.74 3.36
C GLU A 157 -12.27 -3.23 3.35
N HIS A 158 -11.34 -2.73 4.17
CA HIS A 158 -11.09 -1.30 4.33
C HIS A 158 -10.34 -0.71 3.14
N LEU A 159 -9.45 -1.48 2.53
CA LEU A 159 -8.59 -1.01 1.44
C LEU A 159 -9.37 -0.78 0.15
N ALA A 160 -9.11 0.35 -0.49
CA ALA A 160 -9.80 0.77 -1.71
C ALA A 160 -9.29 0.08 -2.97
N PHE A 161 -8.02 -0.37 -2.98
CA PHE A 161 -7.35 -0.83 -4.19
C PHE A 161 -7.17 -2.34 -4.21
N ALA A 162 -7.48 -2.97 -5.33
CA ALA A 162 -7.45 -4.43 -5.48
C ALA A 162 -6.07 -5.04 -5.22
N ASP A 163 -5.01 -4.39 -5.70
CA ASP A 163 -3.65 -4.89 -5.51
C ASP A 163 -3.24 -4.87 -4.04
N GLU A 164 -3.64 -3.82 -3.31
CA GLU A 164 -3.39 -3.73 -1.88
C GLU A 164 -4.22 -4.74 -1.09
N ARG A 165 -5.47 -4.99 -1.50
CA ARG A 165 -6.29 -6.03 -0.87
C ARG A 165 -5.65 -7.41 -1.00
N LYS A 166 -5.02 -7.68 -2.13
CA LYS A 166 -4.28 -8.93 -2.36
C LYS A 166 -3.12 -9.09 -1.38
N LEU A 167 -2.33 -8.03 -1.17
CA LEU A 167 -1.27 -8.01 -0.17
C LEU A 167 -1.82 -8.13 1.25
N ALA A 168 -2.95 -7.50 1.53
CA ALA A 168 -3.60 -7.60 2.83
C ALA A 168 -4.05 -9.03 3.16
N ARG A 169 -4.48 -9.81 2.17
CA ARG A 169 -4.79 -11.23 2.36
C ARG A 169 -3.55 -12.02 2.76
N GLN A 170 -2.41 -11.72 2.15
CA GLN A 170 -1.13 -12.33 2.53
C GLN A 170 -0.75 -11.96 3.96
N ALA A 171 -0.88 -10.69 4.32
CA ALA A 171 -0.62 -10.22 5.69
C ALA A 171 -1.56 -10.92 6.69
N HIS A 172 -2.83 -11.01 6.38
CA HIS A 172 -3.84 -11.65 7.23
C HIS A 172 -3.46 -13.11 7.53
N ASP A 173 -2.91 -13.83 6.56
CA ASP A 173 -2.49 -15.22 6.72
C ASP A 173 -1.19 -15.34 7.54
N LEU A 174 -0.32 -14.33 7.48
CA LEU A 174 0.97 -14.32 8.17
C LEU A 174 0.89 -13.80 9.62
N LEU A 175 -0.02 -12.87 9.90
CA LEU A 175 -0.09 -12.21 11.21
C LEU A 175 -0.24 -13.14 12.40
N PRO A 176 -1.06 -14.22 12.36
CA PRO A 176 -1.13 -15.12 13.50
C PRO A 176 0.19 -15.77 13.86
N GLU A 177 0.98 -16.17 12.86
CA GLU A 177 2.30 -16.77 13.06
C GLU A 177 3.28 -15.76 13.68
N PHE A 178 3.29 -14.53 13.18
CA PHE A 178 4.13 -13.47 13.73
C PHE A 178 3.72 -13.11 15.17
N ALA A 179 2.42 -13.09 15.47
CA ALA A 179 1.92 -12.84 16.80
C ALA A 179 2.43 -13.87 17.80
N LEU A 180 2.36 -15.15 17.46
CA LEU A 180 2.87 -16.24 18.29
C LEU A 180 4.38 -16.12 18.52
N LYS A 181 5.12 -15.77 17.47
CA LYS A 181 6.56 -15.56 17.54
C LYS A 181 6.93 -14.39 18.45
N GLU A 182 6.24 -13.26 18.32
CA GLU A 182 6.46 -12.09 19.18
C GLU A 182 6.20 -12.40 20.65
N LYS A 183 5.13 -13.13 20.94
CA LYS A 183 4.84 -13.58 22.30
C LYS A 183 5.93 -14.49 22.85
N ALA A 184 6.37 -15.47 22.05
CA ALA A 184 7.42 -16.41 22.45
C ALA A 184 8.76 -15.71 22.73
N GLU A 185 9.07 -14.65 21.98
CA GLU A 185 10.29 -13.86 22.14
C GLU A 185 10.17 -12.74 23.19
N GLY A 186 9.01 -12.60 23.81
CA GLY A 186 8.78 -11.61 24.86
C GLY A 186 8.72 -10.18 24.36
N ARG A 187 8.41 -9.97 23.08
CA ARG A 187 8.25 -8.64 22.51
C ARG A 187 6.84 -8.11 22.71
N SER A 188 6.74 -6.82 22.96
CA SER A 188 5.48 -6.13 23.16
C SER A 188 5.37 -4.98 22.19
N THR A 189 4.20 -4.83 21.56
CA THR A 189 3.94 -3.76 20.58
C THR A 189 2.61 -3.03 20.88
N PRO A 190 2.33 -2.64 22.14
CA PRO A 190 1.11 -1.92 22.46
C PRO A 190 1.18 -0.49 21.89
N ARG A 191 0.08 -0.05 21.35
CA ARG A 191 -0.07 1.33 20.90
C ARG A 191 -0.55 2.27 22.03
#